data_7c4765580de6221a851b37d8d3e8cfc1
#
_entry.id   7c4765580de6221a851b37d8d3e8cfc1
#
_cell.length_a   1.000
_cell.length_b   1.000
_cell.length_c   1.000
_cell.angle_alpha   90.00
_cell.angle_beta   90.00
_cell.angle_gamma   90.00
#
_symmetry.space_group_name_H-M   'P 1'
#
loop_
_entity.id
_entity.type
_entity.pdbx_description
1 polymer ?
#
loop_
_entity_poly.entity_id
_entity_poly.type
_entity_poly.pdbx_seq_one_letter_code
_entity_poly.pdbx_strand_id
1 'polypeptide(L)'
;MYALKPQQLQLGFLKVLKGSHMKEMVEEYQIVYKEQEPYEVLGTKWLPYEDILRLKMVESMVEVYYNSGQFQNTIACIEPLFEDAFTLYEKLGQYYEKKGYSEISHSRMRRYEILLEFVREETGGSKDAITWEKVADSMIYDLYLREKLKSHPSFEKDQKPYEKAIWEYRRREEIPKTAQIEVFRDGRVLLFDYENRDPLLNNAAVREIQL
;
A
#
# COMPACT_ATOMS: atom_id res chain seq x y z
N MET A 1 -0.68 -9.88 -15.74
CA MET A 1 -0.39 -10.45 -14.41
C MET A 1 -1.05 -9.67 -13.27
N TYR A 2 -0.86 -8.38 -13.15
CA TYR A 2 -1.45 -7.57 -12.07
C TYR A 2 -2.99 -7.70 -11.96
N ALA A 3 -3.70 -7.76 -13.09
CA ALA A 3 -5.16 -7.92 -13.11
C ALA A 3 -5.66 -9.23 -12.47
N LEU A 4 -4.81 -10.22 -12.32
CA LEU A 4 -5.14 -11.47 -11.61
C LEU A 4 -5.08 -11.31 -10.09
N LYS A 5 -4.64 -10.15 -9.60
CA LYS A 5 -4.50 -9.83 -8.17
C LYS A 5 -3.84 -10.96 -7.35
N PRO A 6 -2.62 -11.44 -7.75
CA PRO A 6 -1.92 -12.48 -7.00
C PRO A 6 -1.59 -11.97 -5.60
N GLN A 7 -1.40 -12.87 -4.63
CA GLN A 7 -1.02 -12.51 -3.27
C GLN A 7 0.34 -11.79 -3.20
N GLN A 8 1.26 -12.14 -4.09
CA GLN A 8 2.54 -11.47 -4.27
C GLN A 8 2.84 -11.30 -5.77
N LEU A 9 3.33 -10.13 -6.12
CA LEU A 9 3.78 -9.78 -7.46
C LEU A 9 5.30 -9.55 -7.41
N GLN A 10 6.06 -10.58 -7.76
CA GLN A 10 7.51 -10.49 -7.78
C GLN A 10 7.99 -9.93 -9.12
N LEU A 11 8.63 -8.78 -9.08
CA LEU A 11 9.35 -8.19 -10.21
C LEU A 11 10.83 -8.57 -10.08
N GLY A 12 11.30 -9.41 -11.01
CA GLY A 12 12.69 -9.89 -11.00
C GLY A 12 13.54 -9.19 -12.04
N PHE A 13 14.75 -8.78 -11.66
CA PHE A 13 15.73 -8.22 -12.59
C PHE A 13 16.68 -9.32 -13.09
N LEU A 14 16.99 -9.26 -14.39
CA LEU A 14 17.84 -10.21 -15.07
C LEU A 14 19.26 -10.21 -14.49
N LYS A 15 19.86 -11.38 -14.38
CA LYS A 15 21.23 -11.59 -13.89
C LYS A 15 22.03 -12.40 -14.91
N VAL A 16 23.28 -11.98 -15.15
CA VAL A 16 24.20 -12.68 -16.06
C VAL A 16 25.06 -13.64 -15.26
N LEU A 17 24.57 -14.85 -15.05
CA LEU A 17 25.30 -15.86 -14.28
C LEU A 17 26.44 -16.47 -15.11
N LYS A 18 27.56 -16.83 -14.45
CA LYS A 18 28.69 -17.54 -15.09
C LYS A 18 28.21 -18.88 -15.67
N GLY A 19 28.56 -19.16 -16.91
CA GLY A 19 28.19 -20.40 -17.60
C GLY A 19 26.72 -20.46 -18.06
N SER A 20 25.96 -19.40 -17.92
CA SER A 20 24.60 -19.31 -18.48
C SER A 20 24.63 -18.92 -19.96
N HIS A 21 23.62 -19.36 -20.72
CA HIS A 21 23.43 -18.90 -22.12
C HIS A 21 23.35 -17.37 -22.23
N MET A 22 22.81 -16.69 -21.21
CA MET A 22 22.77 -15.23 -21.18
C MET A 22 24.16 -14.61 -21.24
N LYS A 23 25.18 -15.27 -20.67
CA LYS A 23 26.59 -14.81 -20.73
C LYS A 23 27.13 -14.88 -22.15
N GLU A 24 26.72 -15.84 -22.96
CA GLU A 24 27.13 -15.97 -24.36
C GLU A 24 26.48 -14.88 -25.25
N MET A 25 25.29 -14.40 -24.87
CA MET A 25 24.52 -13.41 -25.62
C MET A 25 24.86 -11.94 -25.27
N VAL A 26 25.79 -11.73 -24.34
CA VAL A 26 26.14 -10.39 -23.83
C VAL A 26 26.48 -9.40 -24.96
N GLU A 27 27.33 -9.80 -25.90
CA GLU A 27 27.74 -8.93 -27.00
C GLU A 27 26.59 -8.69 -27.99
N GLU A 28 25.85 -9.72 -28.40
CA GLU A 28 24.74 -9.63 -29.34
C GLU A 28 23.60 -8.75 -28.82
N TYR A 29 23.31 -8.87 -27.53
CA TYR A 29 22.21 -8.11 -26.90
C TYR A 29 22.69 -6.80 -26.25
N GLN A 30 23.98 -6.48 -26.37
CA GLN A 30 24.60 -5.30 -25.78
C GLN A 30 24.28 -5.18 -24.26
N ILE A 31 24.42 -6.32 -23.56
CA ILE A 31 24.08 -6.37 -22.15
C ILE A 31 25.20 -5.76 -21.34
N VAL A 32 24.89 -4.72 -20.59
CA VAL A 32 25.75 -4.15 -19.56
C VAL A 32 25.29 -4.71 -18.22
N TYR A 33 26.17 -5.28 -17.42
CA TYR A 33 25.85 -5.88 -16.13
C TYR A 33 26.99 -5.70 -15.12
N LYS A 34 26.66 -5.87 -13.82
CA LYS A 34 27.69 -5.86 -12.75
C LYS A 34 28.51 -7.14 -12.81
N GLU A 35 29.84 -7.02 -12.92
CA GLU A 35 30.76 -8.18 -12.90
C GLU A 35 30.86 -8.85 -11.52
N GLN A 36 30.41 -8.16 -10.48
CA GLN A 36 30.33 -8.65 -9.11
C GLN A 36 28.92 -9.13 -8.78
N GLU A 37 28.80 -10.04 -7.83
CA GLU A 37 27.49 -10.47 -7.33
C GLU A 37 26.62 -9.27 -6.93
N PRO A 38 25.35 -9.28 -7.27
CA PRO A 38 24.54 -10.37 -7.83
C PRO A 38 24.52 -10.49 -9.38
N TYR A 39 25.47 -9.96 -10.11
CA TYR A 39 25.60 -10.01 -11.59
C TYR A 39 24.40 -9.41 -12.33
N GLU A 40 23.83 -8.39 -11.75
CA GLU A 40 22.59 -7.76 -12.22
C GLU A 40 22.81 -6.99 -13.52
N VAL A 41 21.86 -7.13 -14.46
CA VAL A 41 21.85 -6.36 -15.72
C VAL A 41 21.54 -4.90 -15.41
N LEU A 42 22.36 -4.02 -15.97
CA LEU A 42 22.24 -2.57 -15.87
C LEU A 42 21.63 -1.96 -17.14
N GLY A 43 21.68 -2.66 -18.26
CA GLY A 43 21.09 -2.22 -19.52
C GLY A 43 21.24 -3.26 -20.60
N THR A 44 20.42 -3.14 -21.65
CA THR A 44 20.47 -3.95 -22.87
C THR A 44 20.19 -3.05 -24.07
N LYS A 45 20.35 -3.57 -25.31
CA LYS A 45 19.97 -2.82 -26.51
C LYS A 45 18.48 -2.42 -26.60
N TRP A 46 17.62 -3.03 -25.77
CA TRP A 46 16.18 -2.76 -25.74
C TRP A 46 15.74 -2.00 -24.50
N LEU A 47 16.53 -2.07 -23.43
CA LEU A 47 16.17 -1.51 -22.11
C LEU A 47 17.38 -0.73 -21.58
N PRO A 48 17.40 0.59 -21.74
CA PRO A 48 18.48 1.45 -21.25
C PRO A 48 18.51 1.49 -19.72
N TYR A 49 19.61 1.98 -19.16
CA TYR A 49 19.86 2.02 -17.72
C TYR A 49 18.79 2.82 -16.94
N GLU A 50 18.36 3.93 -17.52
CA GLU A 50 17.32 4.77 -16.90
C GLU A 50 16.00 4.04 -16.75
N ASP A 51 15.62 3.21 -17.72
CA ASP A 51 14.40 2.40 -17.62
C ASP A 51 14.53 1.31 -16.56
N ILE A 52 15.72 0.74 -16.37
CA ILE A 52 15.97 -0.22 -15.27
C ILE A 52 15.83 0.46 -13.92
N LEU A 53 16.36 1.68 -13.76
CA LEU A 53 16.19 2.46 -12.52
C LEU A 53 14.72 2.77 -12.25
N ARG A 54 13.99 3.16 -13.30
CA ARG A 54 12.54 3.41 -13.26
C ARG A 54 11.77 2.16 -12.81
N LEU A 55 12.09 0.99 -13.38
CA LEU A 55 11.46 -0.28 -12.99
C LEU A 55 11.81 -0.70 -11.55
N LYS A 56 13.01 -0.43 -11.07
CA LYS A 56 13.39 -0.68 -9.67
C LYS A 56 12.60 0.19 -8.69
N MET A 57 12.34 1.42 -9.07
CA MET A 57 11.50 2.31 -8.28
C MET A 57 10.06 1.79 -8.20
N VAL A 58 9.51 1.32 -9.32
CA VAL A 58 8.19 0.68 -9.38
C VAL A 58 8.17 -0.58 -8.52
N GLU A 59 9.18 -1.44 -8.62
CA GLU A 59 9.31 -2.66 -7.79
C GLU A 59 9.30 -2.34 -6.31
N SER A 60 10.07 -1.35 -5.88
CA SER A 60 10.09 -0.88 -4.49
C SER A 60 8.70 -0.47 -3.99
N MET A 61 7.92 0.24 -4.81
CA MET A 61 6.56 0.65 -4.44
C MET A 61 5.59 -0.52 -4.41
N VAL A 62 5.72 -1.46 -5.34
CA VAL A 62 4.94 -2.70 -5.34
C VAL A 62 5.23 -3.52 -4.07
N GLU A 63 6.50 -3.63 -3.66
CA GLU A 63 6.88 -4.35 -2.45
C GLU A 63 6.25 -3.72 -1.19
N VAL A 64 6.29 -2.39 -1.10
CA VAL A 64 5.76 -1.66 0.06
C VAL A 64 4.23 -1.65 0.09
N TYR A 65 3.58 -1.36 -1.04
CA TYR A 65 2.15 -1.03 -1.06
C TYR A 65 1.24 -2.16 -1.56
N TYR A 66 1.81 -3.13 -2.29
CA TYR A 66 1.07 -4.30 -2.75
C TYR A 66 1.45 -5.55 -1.95
N ASN A 67 2.72 -5.99 -2.03
CA ASN A 67 3.18 -7.26 -1.46
C ASN A 67 3.10 -7.31 0.07
N SER A 68 3.21 -6.18 0.75
CA SER A 68 3.02 -6.12 2.20
C SER A 68 1.61 -6.53 2.65
N GLY A 69 0.63 -6.47 1.76
CA GLY A 69 -0.78 -6.74 2.04
C GLY A 69 -1.43 -5.77 3.01
N GLN A 70 -0.75 -4.66 3.36
CA GLN A 70 -1.23 -3.72 4.39
C GLN A 70 -2.16 -2.64 3.82
N PHE A 71 -2.16 -2.42 2.50
CA PHE A 71 -2.83 -1.32 1.83
C PHE A 71 -3.87 -1.78 0.81
N GLN A 72 -4.40 -2.99 0.95
CA GLN A 72 -5.24 -3.63 -0.07
C GLN A 72 -6.48 -2.82 -0.43
N ASN A 73 -7.23 -2.36 0.58
CA ASN A 73 -8.43 -1.56 0.36
C ASN A 73 -8.08 -0.14 -0.10
N THR A 74 -7.01 0.42 0.43
CA THR A 74 -6.51 1.74 0.03
C THR A 74 -6.05 1.74 -1.43
N ILE A 75 -5.23 0.78 -1.84
CA ILE A 75 -4.79 0.66 -3.24
C ILE A 75 -5.98 0.43 -4.18
N ALA A 76 -6.92 -0.44 -3.82
CA ALA A 76 -8.13 -0.64 -4.61
C ALA A 76 -8.98 0.63 -4.75
N CYS A 77 -8.97 1.51 -3.74
CA CYS A 77 -9.67 2.78 -3.76
C CYS A 77 -8.98 3.82 -4.66
N ILE A 78 -7.64 3.88 -4.66
CA ILE A 78 -6.89 4.91 -5.41
C ILE A 78 -6.51 4.48 -6.83
N GLU A 79 -6.38 3.18 -7.11
CA GLU A 79 -6.00 2.66 -8.43
C GLU A 79 -6.86 3.26 -9.58
N PRO A 80 -8.20 3.40 -9.46
CA PRO A 80 -9.03 4.01 -10.50
C PRO A 80 -8.76 5.49 -10.78
N LEU A 81 -7.96 6.17 -9.95
CA LEU A 81 -7.57 7.57 -10.17
C LEU A 81 -6.42 7.70 -11.18
N PHE A 82 -5.82 6.58 -11.58
CA PHE A 82 -4.68 6.50 -12.50
C PHE A 82 -5.07 5.71 -13.75
N GLU A 83 -4.32 5.93 -14.84
CA GLU A 83 -4.57 5.25 -16.12
C GLU A 83 -4.47 3.72 -15.97
N ASP A 84 -3.46 3.26 -15.23
CA ASP A 84 -3.24 1.86 -14.90
C ASP A 84 -2.41 1.71 -13.60
N ALA A 85 -2.26 0.46 -13.17
CA ALA A 85 -1.48 0.15 -11.98
C ALA A 85 0.01 0.49 -12.11
N PHE A 86 0.59 0.35 -13.30
CA PHE A 86 1.99 0.72 -13.53
C PHE A 86 2.19 2.22 -13.30
N THR A 87 1.33 3.03 -13.88
CA THR A 87 1.32 4.50 -13.72
C THR A 87 1.17 4.91 -12.26
N LEU A 88 0.29 4.23 -11.50
CA LEU A 88 0.15 4.47 -10.06
C LEU A 88 1.48 4.26 -9.32
N TYR A 89 2.10 3.08 -9.47
CA TYR A 89 3.33 2.76 -8.73
C TYR A 89 4.53 3.55 -9.21
N GLU A 90 4.59 3.87 -10.49
CA GLU A 90 5.63 4.73 -11.04
C GLU A 90 5.57 6.16 -10.48
N LYS A 91 4.41 6.79 -10.52
CA LYS A 91 4.21 8.14 -9.96
C LYS A 91 4.46 8.16 -8.45
N LEU A 92 4.06 7.12 -7.74
CA LEU A 92 4.33 7.00 -6.32
C LEU A 92 5.83 6.89 -6.04
N GLY A 93 6.57 6.13 -6.85
CA GLY A 93 8.04 6.05 -6.78
C GLY A 93 8.71 7.39 -7.07
N GLN A 94 8.30 8.09 -8.12
CA GLN A 94 8.77 9.45 -8.43
C GLN A 94 8.48 10.43 -7.29
N TYR A 95 7.32 10.29 -6.63
CA TYR A 95 6.97 11.08 -5.46
C TYR A 95 7.93 10.81 -4.30
N TYR A 96 8.26 9.54 -4.05
CA TYR A 96 9.23 9.15 -3.03
C TYR A 96 10.61 9.75 -3.28
N GLU A 97 11.11 9.69 -4.52
CA GLU A 97 12.39 10.33 -4.89
C GLU A 97 12.34 11.84 -4.71
N LYS A 98 11.33 12.50 -5.25
CA LYS A 98 11.14 13.95 -5.16
C LYS A 98 11.14 14.46 -3.72
N LYS A 99 10.57 13.69 -2.79
CA LYS A 99 10.49 14.04 -1.36
C LYS A 99 11.67 13.54 -0.53
N GLY A 100 12.60 12.77 -1.12
CA GLY A 100 13.74 12.17 -0.42
C GLY A 100 13.34 11.06 0.55
N TYR A 101 12.27 10.31 0.25
CA TYR A 101 11.77 9.23 1.10
C TYR A 101 12.35 7.86 0.73
N SER A 102 12.98 7.71 -0.43
CA SER A 102 13.40 6.40 -0.99
C SER A 102 14.44 5.68 -0.14
N GLU A 103 15.34 6.39 0.52
CA GLU A 103 16.45 5.83 1.31
C GLU A 103 16.15 5.79 2.82
N ILE A 104 14.93 6.13 3.22
CA ILE A 104 14.55 6.24 4.62
C ILE A 104 13.54 5.15 4.97
N SER A 105 13.78 4.47 6.08
CA SER A 105 12.81 3.53 6.62
C SER A 105 11.62 4.28 7.24
N HIS A 106 10.41 3.99 6.78
CA HIS A 106 9.18 4.60 7.26
C HIS A 106 8.37 3.64 8.11
N SER A 107 7.80 4.15 9.21
CA SER A 107 6.81 3.40 9.97
C SER A 107 5.56 3.14 9.12
N ARG A 108 4.76 2.12 9.49
CA ARG A 108 3.51 1.85 8.80
C ARG A 108 2.59 3.09 8.76
N MET A 109 2.41 3.79 9.87
CA MET A 109 1.60 5.00 9.92
C MET A 109 2.14 6.06 8.96
N ARG A 110 3.46 6.30 8.94
CA ARG A 110 4.06 7.28 8.02
C ARG A 110 3.84 6.93 6.55
N ARG A 111 3.82 5.65 6.19
CA ARG A 111 3.51 5.21 4.83
C ARG A 111 2.07 5.56 4.41
N TYR A 112 1.09 5.47 5.31
CA TYR A 112 -0.27 5.94 5.05
C TYR A 112 -0.33 7.46 4.87
N GLU A 113 0.39 8.22 5.70
CA GLU A 113 0.46 9.67 5.55
C GLU A 113 1.11 10.07 4.22
N ILE A 114 2.22 9.42 3.84
CA ILE A 114 2.90 9.65 2.56
C ILE A 114 1.95 9.34 1.38
N LEU A 115 1.26 8.21 1.43
CA LEU A 115 0.31 7.83 0.39
C LEU A 115 -0.83 8.85 0.26
N LEU A 116 -1.26 9.39 1.39
CA LEU A 116 -2.27 10.41 1.45
C LEU A 116 -1.81 11.74 0.86
N GLU A 117 -0.60 12.18 1.22
CA GLU A 117 0.04 13.37 0.66
C GLU A 117 0.21 13.23 -0.86
N PHE A 118 0.64 12.05 -1.32
CA PHE A 118 0.77 11.70 -2.73
C PHE A 118 -0.56 11.83 -3.49
N VAL A 119 -1.62 11.19 -3.00
CA VAL A 119 -2.94 11.26 -3.65
C VAL A 119 -3.45 12.68 -3.73
N ARG A 120 -3.25 13.49 -2.69
CA ARG A 120 -3.61 14.91 -2.70
C ARG A 120 -2.85 15.72 -3.77
N GLU A 121 -1.54 15.47 -3.89
CA GLU A 121 -0.70 16.17 -4.88
C GLU A 121 -1.13 15.77 -6.31
N GLU A 122 -1.34 14.48 -6.58
CA GLU A 122 -1.73 13.97 -7.91
C GLU A 122 -3.14 14.38 -8.34
N THR A 123 -4.08 14.48 -7.42
CA THR A 123 -5.46 14.91 -7.72
C THR A 123 -5.61 16.43 -7.74
N GLY A 124 -4.50 17.19 -7.59
CA GLY A 124 -4.51 18.66 -7.59
C GLY A 124 -5.27 19.26 -6.43
N GLY A 125 -5.44 18.51 -5.33
CA GLY A 125 -6.30 18.93 -4.22
C GLY A 125 -7.76 19.10 -4.67
N SER A 126 -8.15 18.41 -5.76
CA SER A 126 -9.51 18.49 -6.31
C SER A 126 -10.52 18.37 -5.18
N LYS A 127 -11.45 19.34 -5.15
CA LYS A 127 -12.46 19.49 -4.12
C LYS A 127 -13.58 18.44 -4.19
N ASP A 128 -13.36 17.35 -4.89
CA ASP A 128 -14.19 16.18 -4.72
C ASP A 128 -13.91 15.59 -3.34
N ALA A 129 -14.49 16.28 -2.34
CA ALA A 129 -14.48 15.84 -0.93
C ALA A 129 -14.80 14.34 -0.80
N ILE A 130 -15.62 13.83 -1.70
CA ILE A 130 -16.02 12.43 -1.81
C ILE A 130 -14.82 11.51 -2.06
N THR A 131 -13.88 11.88 -2.94
CA THR A 131 -12.70 11.02 -3.24
C THR A 131 -11.75 10.97 -2.06
N TRP A 132 -11.48 12.13 -1.44
CA TRP A 132 -10.64 12.25 -0.26
C TRP A 132 -11.18 11.44 0.93
N GLU A 133 -12.46 11.58 1.22
CA GLU A 133 -13.12 10.89 2.32
C GLU A 133 -13.08 9.36 2.14
N LYS A 134 -13.31 8.88 0.92
CA LYS A 134 -13.21 7.45 0.60
C LYS A 134 -11.78 6.92 0.78
N VAL A 135 -10.77 7.67 0.34
CA VAL A 135 -9.36 7.28 0.52
C VAL A 135 -9.01 7.23 2.00
N ALA A 136 -9.36 8.25 2.78
CA ALA A 136 -9.12 8.28 4.21
C ALA A 136 -9.82 7.11 4.94
N ASP A 137 -11.07 6.83 4.61
CA ASP A 137 -11.82 5.72 5.20
C ASP A 137 -11.24 4.36 4.80
N SER A 138 -10.76 4.18 3.56
CA SER A 138 -10.08 2.96 3.16
C SER A 138 -8.76 2.74 3.91
N MET A 139 -8.02 3.82 4.19
CA MET A 139 -6.80 3.78 5.00
C MET A 139 -7.09 3.38 6.45
N ILE A 140 -8.13 3.97 7.05
CA ILE A 140 -8.57 3.63 8.40
C ILE A 140 -9.00 2.16 8.47
N TYR A 141 -9.73 1.68 7.45
CA TYR A 141 -10.13 0.29 7.37
C TYR A 141 -8.91 -0.65 7.33
N ASP A 142 -7.93 -0.40 6.45
CA ASP A 142 -6.71 -1.21 6.35
C ASP A 142 -5.89 -1.20 7.66
N LEU A 143 -5.81 -0.05 8.32
CA LEU A 143 -5.11 0.08 9.60
C LEU A 143 -5.78 -0.76 10.69
N TYR A 144 -7.11 -0.64 10.86
CA TYR A 144 -7.83 -1.39 11.88
C TYR A 144 -8.01 -2.88 11.54
N LEU A 145 -7.90 -3.29 10.28
CA LEU A 145 -7.80 -4.71 9.95
C LEU A 145 -6.61 -5.40 10.63
N ARG A 146 -5.51 -4.68 10.83
CA ARG A 146 -4.27 -5.25 11.36
C ARG A 146 -4.18 -5.19 12.87
N GLU A 147 -4.47 -4.04 13.45
CA GLU A 147 -4.35 -3.83 14.89
C GLU A 147 -5.18 -2.67 15.40
N LYS A 148 -5.50 -2.72 16.67
CA LYS A 148 -6.02 -1.56 17.38
C LYS A 148 -4.92 -0.52 17.56
N LEU A 149 -5.15 0.67 17.02
CA LEU A 149 -4.21 1.76 17.12
C LEU A 149 -4.15 2.34 18.54
N LYS A 150 -2.95 2.76 18.96
CA LYS A 150 -2.75 3.46 20.24
C LYS A 150 -3.08 4.95 20.16
N SER A 151 -3.00 5.52 18.97
CA SER A 151 -3.30 6.92 18.67
C SER A 151 -4.11 7.02 17.41
N HIS A 152 -5.01 7.98 17.36
CA HIS A 152 -5.87 8.23 16.20
C HIS A 152 -5.08 8.92 15.08
N PRO A 153 -5.13 8.41 13.82
CA PRO A 153 -4.54 9.09 12.68
C PRO A 153 -5.18 10.46 12.43
N SER A 154 -4.41 11.42 11.92
CA SER A 154 -4.91 12.77 11.60
C SER A 154 -6.00 12.80 10.52
N PHE A 155 -6.10 11.74 9.73
CA PHE A 155 -7.09 11.59 8.67
C PHE A 155 -8.32 10.75 9.08
N GLU A 156 -8.40 10.30 10.32
CA GLU A 156 -9.57 9.63 10.89
C GLU A 156 -10.74 10.62 11.03
N LYS A 157 -11.95 10.11 10.92
CA LYS A 157 -13.16 10.89 11.25
C LYS A 157 -13.20 11.14 12.76
N ASP A 158 -13.63 12.33 13.17
CA ASP A 158 -13.83 12.62 14.60
C ASP A 158 -14.87 11.67 15.20
N GLN A 159 -14.42 10.83 16.14
CA GLN A 159 -15.24 9.82 16.82
C GLN A 159 -15.96 10.35 18.07
N LYS A 160 -15.61 11.55 18.55
CA LYS A 160 -16.18 12.15 19.77
C LYS A 160 -17.71 12.19 19.79
N PRO A 161 -18.41 12.54 18.69
CA PRO A 161 -19.87 12.56 18.69
C PRO A 161 -20.50 11.18 18.95
N TYR A 162 -19.75 10.10 18.73
CA TYR A 162 -20.24 8.72 18.82
C TYR A 162 -19.79 7.99 20.09
N GLU A 163 -18.90 8.57 20.89
CA GLU A 163 -18.30 7.93 22.08
C GLU A 163 -19.35 7.35 23.04
N LYS A 164 -20.42 8.11 23.30
CA LYS A 164 -21.49 7.66 24.21
C LYS A 164 -22.22 6.44 23.63
N ALA A 165 -22.62 6.47 22.37
CA ALA A 165 -23.31 5.37 21.71
C ALA A 165 -22.42 4.14 21.59
N ILE A 166 -21.13 4.32 21.26
CA ILE A 166 -20.13 3.24 21.24
C ILE A 166 -19.97 2.60 22.61
N TRP A 167 -19.93 3.42 23.67
CA TRP A 167 -19.80 2.92 25.04
C TRP A 167 -21.05 2.12 25.47
N GLU A 168 -22.26 2.62 25.18
CA GLU A 168 -23.53 1.95 25.47
C GLU A 168 -23.62 0.62 24.71
N TYR A 169 -23.26 0.60 23.43
CA TYR A 169 -23.20 -0.62 22.61
C TYR A 169 -22.22 -1.64 23.20
N ARG A 170 -20.99 -1.23 23.53
CA ARG A 170 -19.98 -2.09 24.12
C ARG A 170 -20.47 -2.76 25.41
N ARG A 171 -21.20 -2.00 26.23
CA ARG A 171 -21.75 -2.51 27.50
C ARG A 171 -22.90 -3.48 27.26
N ARG A 172 -23.79 -3.18 26.33
CA ARG A 172 -24.94 -4.02 26.01
C ARG A 172 -24.56 -5.37 25.41
N GLU A 173 -23.62 -5.34 24.48
CA GLU A 173 -23.18 -6.53 23.73
C GLU A 173 -21.92 -7.18 24.31
N GLU A 174 -21.47 -6.76 25.49
CA GLU A 174 -20.29 -7.29 26.20
C GLU A 174 -19.01 -7.30 25.33
N ILE A 175 -18.83 -6.25 24.46
CA ILE A 175 -17.71 -6.17 23.54
C ILE A 175 -16.38 -6.00 24.26
N PRO A 176 -15.36 -6.84 24.00
CA PRO A 176 -14.05 -6.77 24.65
C PRO A 176 -13.37 -5.39 24.43
N LYS A 177 -12.60 -4.95 25.42
CA LYS A 177 -11.81 -3.72 25.31
C LYS A 177 -10.73 -3.81 24.21
N THR A 178 -10.33 -5.02 23.87
CA THR A 178 -9.40 -5.32 22.78
C THR A 178 -9.95 -4.95 21.41
N ALA A 179 -11.26 -5.14 21.17
CA ALA A 179 -11.90 -4.81 19.91
C ALA A 179 -11.92 -3.29 19.61
N GLN A 180 -11.97 -2.90 18.35
CA GLN A 180 -12.19 -1.52 17.90
C GLN A 180 -13.59 -1.38 17.28
N ILE A 181 -14.25 -0.27 17.57
CA ILE A 181 -15.46 0.15 16.88
C ILE A 181 -15.15 1.49 16.23
N GLU A 182 -15.45 1.60 14.94
CA GLU A 182 -15.15 2.77 14.12
C GLU A 182 -16.36 3.22 13.33
N VAL A 183 -16.63 4.52 13.35
CA VAL A 183 -17.72 5.14 12.57
C VAL A 183 -17.14 5.82 11.35
N PHE A 184 -17.41 5.26 10.18
CA PHE A 184 -16.93 5.76 8.90
C PHE A 184 -17.73 6.95 8.40
N ARG A 185 -17.18 7.72 7.42
CA ARG A 185 -17.83 8.91 6.87
C ARG A 185 -19.08 8.57 6.06
N ASP A 186 -19.12 7.39 5.45
CA ASP A 186 -20.30 6.87 4.73
C ASP A 186 -21.44 6.41 5.65
N GLY A 187 -21.25 6.51 6.97
CA GLY A 187 -22.25 6.16 7.98
C GLY A 187 -22.18 4.72 8.48
N ARG A 188 -21.37 3.86 7.86
CA ARG A 188 -21.15 2.50 8.38
C ARG A 188 -20.46 2.55 9.73
N VAL A 189 -20.83 1.64 10.59
CA VAL A 189 -20.17 1.41 11.87
C VAL A 189 -19.61 0.00 11.86
N LEU A 190 -18.29 -0.13 11.96
CA LEU A 190 -17.62 -1.41 11.89
C LEU A 190 -16.98 -1.77 13.23
N LEU A 191 -17.14 -3.03 13.62
CA LEU A 191 -16.45 -3.62 14.74
C LEU A 191 -15.35 -4.54 14.23
N PHE A 192 -14.12 -4.28 14.66
CA PHE A 192 -12.91 -5.07 14.39
C PHE A 192 -12.61 -5.92 15.63
N ASP A 193 -12.75 -7.23 15.48
CA ASP A 193 -12.50 -8.20 16.53
C ASP A 193 -11.12 -8.82 16.34
N TYR A 194 -10.22 -8.54 17.26
CA TYR A 194 -8.83 -9.02 17.20
C TYR A 194 -8.63 -10.36 17.92
N GLU A 195 -9.65 -10.87 18.60
CA GLU A 195 -9.62 -12.20 19.23
C GLU A 195 -9.97 -13.28 18.20
N ASN A 196 -10.80 -12.94 17.21
CA ASN A 196 -11.22 -13.82 16.12
C ASN A 196 -10.59 -13.34 14.80
N ARG A 197 -9.34 -13.71 14.57
CA ARG A 197 -8.59 -13.30 13.37
C ARG A 197 -8.72 -14.32 12.25
N ASP A 198 -8.66 -13.82 11.02
CA ASP A 198 -8.50 -14.67 9.85
C ASP A 198 -7.20 -15.48 9.95
N PRO A 199 -7.25 -16.83 9.83
CA PRO A 199 -6.09 -17.68 10.05
C PRO A 199 -5.01 -17.56 8.98
N LEU A 200 -5.32 -17.05 7.78
CA LEU A 200 -4.39 -16.91 6.67
C LEU A 200 -3.76 -15.52 6.65
N LEU A 201 -4.58 -14.49 6.75
CA LEU A 201 -4.15 -13.09 6.61
C LEU A 201 -3.84 -12.42 7.95
N ASN A 202 -4.23 -13.06 9.07
CA ASN A 202 -4.15 -12.51 10.41
C ASN A 202 -4.87 -11.15 10.58
N ASN A 203 -5.87 -10.90 9.73
CA ASN A 203 -6.73 -9.74 9.82
C ASN A 203 -7.78 -9.93 10.92
N ALA A 204 -8.21 -8.84 11.56
CA ALA A 204 -9.33 -8.85 12.46
C ALA A 204 -10.61 -9.34 11.77
N ALA A 205 -11.45 -10.08 12.46
CA ALA A 205 -12.81 -10.31 11.98
C ALA A 205 -13.59 -8.99 12.01
N VAL A 206 -14.29 -8.67 10.93
CA VAL A 206 -15.01 -7.40 10.79
C VAL A 206 -16.49 -7.68 10.65
N ARG A 207 -17.32 -6.96 11.40
CA ARG A 207 -18.77 -6.95 11.23
C ARG A 207 -19.33 -5.55 11.29
N GLU A 208 -20.35 -5.31 10.49
CA GLU A 208 -21.13 -4.08 10.56
C GLU A 208 -22.12 -4.16 11.74
N ILE A 209 -22.24 -3.06 12.46
CA ILE A 209 -23.10 -2.95 13.64
C ILE A 209 -23.95 -1.67 13.55
N GLN A 210 -24.98 -1.60 14.39
CA GLN A 210 -25.80 -0.40 14.58
C GLN A 210 -25.66 0.08 16.03
N LEU A 211 -25.28 1.35 16.20
CA LEU A 211 -25.14 1.99 17.50
C LEU A 211 -26.48 2.41 18.09
#